data_0b8b2790f9402090751053306e401194
#
_entry.id   0b8b2790f9402090751053306e401194
#
_cell.length_a   1.000
_cell.length_b   1.000
_cell.length_c   1.000
_cell.angle_alpha   90.00
_cell.angle_beta   90.00
_cell.angle_gamma   90.00
#
_symmetry.space_group_name_H-M   'P 1'
#
loop_
_entity.id
_entity.type
_entity.pdbx_description
1 polymer ?
#
loop_
_entity_poly.entity_id
_entity_poly.type
_entity_poly.pdbx_seq_one_letter_code
_entity_poly.pdbx_strand_id
1 'polypeptide(L)'
;MAMIFCSTLFSSPPLLSPLTSTQTKPSRFSKKLRARAQCQSMEDHIHDDLLRRKFMEFPYVSATRKQLMVDLISTVEDRFQPLLLPCSLPPDVRNFKNPNGSAEASIYIRSGEKSSPIDFFIGSWVHGKIPTGVTLNITTISAFLKSSTKAPNFTLEVIQSSPTSLVLILDLPHRTDLVLNPDYLKEYYQDTNLDSYRQSFLKLPGVKPYVSPSLFVRCVVSPAASVLKIDVEEEEQLEEIWRDHVGPAAKEILGVWFERCAREEDDEKRAMGEEERMELERRDKSF
;
A
#
# COMPACT_ATOMS: atom_id res chain seq x y z
N MET A 1 5.10 -11.24 10.20
CA MET A 1 3.96 -12.17 10.08
C MET A 1 2.85 -11.59 9.20
N ALA A 2 2.53 -10.30 9.24
CA ALA A 2 1.52 -9.68 8.37
C ALA A 2 1.93 -9.67 6.89
N MET A 3 3.20 -9.42 6.53
CA MET A 3 3.69 -9.61 5.16
C MET A 3 3.56 -11.07 4.67
N ILE A 4 3.59 -12.08 5.57
CA ILE A 4 3.37 -13.48 5.24
C ILE A 4 1.89 -13.74 4.88
N PHE A 5 0.94 -13.04 5.51
CA PHE A 5 -0.49 -13.17 5.18
C PHE A 5 -0.82 -12.65 3.78
N CYS A 6 -0.16 -11.59 3.31
CA CYS A 6 -0.36 -11.07 1.96
C CYS A 6 0.22 -12.01 0.87
N SER A 7 1.35 -12.67 1.15
CA SER A 7 2.02 -13.54 0.16
C SER A 7 1.35 -14.90 -0.03
N THR A 8 0.58 -15.40 0.95
CA THR A 8 -0.10 -16.70 0.86
C THR A 8 -1.51 -16.64 0.27
N LEU A 9 -2.08 -15.44 0.08
CA LEU A 9 -3.42 -15.27 -0.51
C LEU A 9 -3.41 -15.20 -2.04
N PHE A 10 -2.25 -15.11 -2.69
CA PHE A 10 -2.12 -15.02 -4.14
C PHE A 10 -1.44 -16.23 -4.77
N SER A 11 -2.00 -17.42 -4.59
CA SER A 11 -1.80 -18.50 -5.57
C SER A 11 -2.80 -18.26 -6.72
N SER A 12 -2.26 -18.17 -7.93
CA SER A 12 -2.89 -17.77 -9.18
C SER A 12 -4.32 -18.31 -9.41
N PRO A 13 -5.26 -17.48 -9.88
CA PRO A 13 -6.56 -17.97 -10.30
C PRO A 13 -6.45 -18.70 -11.65
N PRO A 14 -7.34 -19.67 -11.93
CA PRO A 14 -7.37 -20.38 -13.20
C PRO A 14 -7.85 -19.46 -14.32
N LEU A 15 -7.21 -19.61 -15.49
CA LEU A 15 -7.55 -18.98 -16.76
C LEU A 15 -9.00 -19.22 -17.17
N LEU A 16 -9.80 -18.18 -17.20
CA LEU A 16 -11.13 -18.18 -17.81
C LEU A 16 -11.00 -17.78 -19.28
N SER A 17 -11.49 -18.65 -20.17
CA SER A 17 -11.52 -18.47 -21.63
C SER A 17 -12.47 -17.34 -22.04
N PRO A 18 -12.20 -16.62 -23.14
CA PRO A 18 -13.03 -15.49 -23.58
C PRO A 18 -14.34 -15.98 -24.22
N LEU A 19 -15.46 -15.43 -23.77
CA LEU A 19 -16.76 -15.56 -24.42
C LEU A 19 -16.86 -14.53 -25.56
N THR A 20 -17.11 -15.02 -26.76
CA THR A 20 -17.33 -14.24 -27.98
C THR A 20 -18.62 -13.40 -27.90
N SER A 21 -18.48 -12.11 -28.11
CA SER A 21 -19.56 -11.12 -28.15
C SER A 21 -20.14 -11.02 -29.56
N THR A 22 -21.41 -11.35 -29.74
CA THR A 22 -22.19 -11.03 -30.93
C THR A 22 -22.90 -9.69 -30.77
N GLN A 23 -22.64 -8.77 -31.68
CA GLN A 23 -23.29 -7.45 -31.73
C GLN A 23 -24.74 -7.58 -32.18
N THR A 24 -25.69 -7.08 -31.38
CA THR A 24 -27.08 -6.85 -31.78
C THR A 24 -27.43 -5.36 -31.65
N LYS A 25 -28.18 -4.85 -32.65
CA LYS A 25 -28.61 -3.45 -32.79
C LYS A 25 -29.49 -2.99 -31.61
N PRO A 26 -29.46 -1.69 -31.21
CA PRO A 26 -30.13 -1.21 -30.02
C PRO A 26 -31.65 -1.06 -30.24
N SER A 27 -32.43 -1.72 -29.39
CA SER A 27 -33.88 -1.58 -29.29
C SER A 27 -34.28 -0.60 -28.17
N ARG A 28 -35.53 -0.08 -28.22
CA ARG A 28 -36.11 0.87 -27.25
C ARG A 28 -36.06 0.48 -25.75
N PHE A 29 -35.55 -0.71 -25.41
CA PHE A 29 -35.34 -1.21 -24.04
C PHE A 29 -34.15 -0.52 -23.32
N SER A 30 -33.33 0.24 -24.04
CA SER A 30 -32.04 0.76 -23.56
C SER A 30 -32.16 1.85 -22.49
N LYS A 31 -33.24 2.65 -22.42
CA LYS A 31 -33.37 3.74 -21.44
C LYS A 31 -33.63 3.26 -20.01
N LYS A 32 -34.46 2.22 -19.83
CA LYS A 32 -34.73 1.63 -18.49
C LYS A 32 -33.51 0.86 -17.96
N LEU A 33 -32.78 0.17 -18.84
CA LEU A 33 -31.54 -0.51 -18.47
C LEU A 33 -30.42 0.47 -18.09
N ARG A 34 -30.28 1.61 -18.80
CA ARG A 34 -29.32 2.66 -18.45
C ARG A 34 -29.64 3.32 -17.10
N ALA A 35 -30.90 3.64 -16.82
CA ALA A 35 -31.30 4.22 -15.54
C ALA A 35 -31.09 3.22 -14.38
N ARG A 36 -31.32 1.93 -14.58
CA ARG A 36 -31.10 0.89 -13.58
C ARG A 36 -29.59 0.65 -13.36
N ALA A 37 -28.78 0.66 -14.41
CA ALA A 37 -27.33 0.56 -14.32
C ALA A 37 -26.71 1.80 -13.64
N GLN A 38 -27.23 3.01 -13.90
CA GLN A 38 -26.81 4.23 -13.20
C GLN A 38 -27.21 4.24 -11.73
N CYS A 39 -28.41 3.73 -11.39
CA CYS A 39 -28.84 3.63 -10.00
C CYS A 39 -27.99 2.61 -9.25
N GLN A 40 -27.70 1.47 -9.86
CA GLN A 40 -26.85 0.43 -9.30
C GLN A 40 -25.41 0.90 -9.12
N SER A 41 -24.84 1.64 -10.07
CA SER A 41 -23.50 2.24 -9.94
C SER A 41 -23.42 3.29 -8.83
N MET A 42 -24.48 4.07 -8.58
CA MET A 42 -24.54 5.02 -7.46
C MET A 42 -24.63 4.30 -6.11
N GLU A 43 -25.42 3.25 -6.02
CA GLU A 43 -25.53 2.42 -4.80
C GLU A 43 -24.19 1.73 -4.48
N ASP A 44 -23.49 1.22 -5.49
CA ASP A 44 -22.18 0.60 -5.37
C ASP A 44 -21.12 1.62 -4.89
N HIS A 45 -21.13 2.85 -5.42
CA HIS A 45 -20.24 3.92 -4.97
C HIS A 45 -20.50 4.36 -3.53
N ILE A 46 -21.76 4.52 -3.12
CA ILE A 46 -22.13 4.88 -1.74
C ILE A 46 -21.70 3.78 -0.78
N HIS A 47 -21.86 2.53 -1.17
CA HIS A 47 -21.47 1.39 -0.35
C HIS A 47 -19.95 1.28 -0.22
N ASP A 48 -19.19 1.53 -1.30
CA ASP A 48 -17.73 1.55 -1.29
C ASP A 48 -17.18 2.66 -0.38
N ASP A 49 -17.75 3.86 -0.46
CA ASP A 49 -17.41 4.99 0.42
C ASP A 49 -17.67 4.68 1.91
N LEU A 50 -18.77 3.99 2.21
CA LEU A 50 -19.08 3.60 3.60
C LEU A 50 -18.06 2.59 4.14
N LEU A 51 -17.70 1.60 3.34
CA LEU A 51 -16.69 0.61 3.71
C LEU A 51 -15.30 1.22 3.83
N ARG A 52 -14.94 2.17 2.95
CA ARG A 52 -13.70 2.94 3.06
C ARG A 52 -13.66 3.76 4.36
N ARG A 53 -14.75 4.46 4.71
CA ARG A 53 -14.84 5.21 5.97
C ARG A 53 -14.62 4.30 7.17
N LYS A 54 -15.26 3.13 7.19
CA LYS A 54 -15.10 2.14 8.25
C LYS A 54 -13.66 1.64 8.36
N PHE A 55 -12.99 1.38 7.24
CA PHE A 55 -11.57 1.03 7.22
C PHE A 55 -10.71 2.15 7.83
N MET A 56 -10.98 3.42 7.48
CA MET A 56 -10.25 4.60 7.96
C MET A 56 -10.47 4.92 9.44
N GLU A 57 -11.34 4.20 10.15
CA GLU A 57 -11.54 4.37 11.59
C GLU A 57 -10.32 3.98 12.40
N PHE A 58 -9.53 2.98 11.96
CA PHE A 58 -8.36 2.49 12.69
C PHE A 58 -8.58 2.39 14.19
N PRO A 59 -9.56 1.59 14.66
CA PRO A 59 -10.12 1.69 16.01
C PRO A 59 -9.15 1.31 17.14
N TYR A 60 -8.02 0.70 16.80
CA TYR A 60 -7.06 0.12 17.75
C TYR A 60 -5.71 0.85 17.77
N VAL A 61 -5.64 2.05 17.23
CA VAL A 61 -4.45 2.90 17.25
C VAL A 61 -4.74 4.26 17.85
N SER A 62 -3.73 4.95 18.37
CA SER A 62 -3.87 6.30 18.89
C SER A 62 -4.33 7.30 17.81
N ALA A 63 -4.87 8.44 18.26
CA ALA A 63 -5.33 9.49 17.35
C ALA A 63 -4.22 10.00 16.41
N THR A 64 -3.00 10.16 16.93
CA THR A 64 -1.83 10.63 16.15
C THR A 64 -1.47 9.63 15.06
N ARG A 65 -1.40 8.35 15.40
CA ARG A 65 -1.09 7.28 14.43
C ARG A 65 -2.20 7.11 13.41
N LYS A 66 -3.45 7.12 13.84
CA LYS A 66 -4.62 7.12 12.95
C LYS A 66 -4.53 8.25 11.92
N GLN A 67 -4.25 9.48 12.38
CA GLN A 67 -4.15 10.63 11.48
C GLN A 67 -3.07 10.42 10.44
N LEU A 68 -1.88 9.91 10.83
CA LEU A 68 -0.82 9.61 9.88
C LEU A 68 -1.26 8.56 8.84
N MET A 69 -1.88 7.45 9.29
CA MET A 69 -2.35 6.40 8.37
C MET A 69 -3.37 6.95 7.37
N VAL A 70 -4.33 7.73 7.83
CA VAL A 70 -5.35 8.39 6.99
C VAL A 70 -4.69 9.36 6.01
N ASP A 71 -3.74 10.19 6.46
CA ASP A 71 -3.02 11.15 5.62
C ASP A 71 -2.25 10.43 4.50
N LEU A 72 -1.48 9.38 4.83
CA LEU A 72 -0.69 8.64 3.84
C LEU A 72 -1.57 7.96 2.80
N ILE A 73 -2.65 7.30 3.24
CA ILE A 73 -3.60 6.64 2.32
C ILE A 73 -4.24 7.67 1.40
N SER A 74 -4.76 8.78 1.96
CA SER A 74 -5.38 9.83 1.17
C SER A 74 -4.39 10.46 0.18
N THR A 75 -3.13 10.66 0.59
CA THR A 75 -2.09 11.21 -0.28
C THR A 75 -1.81 10.28 -1.47
N VAL A 76 -1.76 8.96 -1.25
CA VAL A 76 -1.61 7.98 -2.36
C VAL A 76 -2.84 7.99 -3.26
N GLU A 77 -4.03 7.98 -2.67
CA GLU A 77 -5.27 8.04 -3.43
C GLU A 77 -5.36 9.31 -4.28
N ASP A 78 -5.12 10.48 -3.68
CA ASP A 78 -5.19 11.78 -4.39
C ASP A 78 -4.19 11.84 -5.56
N ARG A 79 -2.99 11.29 -5.37
CA ARG A 79 -1.95 11.26 -6.40
C ARG A 79 -2.33 10.38 -7.58
N PHE A 80 -2.94 9.23 -7.31
CA PHE A 80 -3.24 8.21 -8.32
C PHE A 80 -4.74 8.03 -8.57
N GLN A 81 -5.62 8.88 -8.03
CA GLN A 81 -7.09 8.75 -8.12
C GLN A 81 -7.61 8.39 -9.51
N PRO A 82 -7.21 9.05 -10.61
CA PRO A 82 -7.73 8.72 -11.94
C PRO A 82 -7.19 7.38 -12.47
N LEU A 83 -6.19 6.80 -11.81
CA LEU A 83 -5.48 5.60 -12.22
C LEU A 83 -5.71 4.42 -11.26
N LEU A 84 -6.57 4.57 -10.25
CA LEU A 84 -6.90 3.51 -9.28
C LEU A 84 -8.35 3.07 -9.44
N LEU A 85 -8.55 1.78 -9.65
CA LEU A 85 -9.86 1.16 -9.66
C LEU A 85 -10.49 1.16 -8.25
N PRO A 86 -11.83 1.15 -8.12
CA PRO A 86 -12.50 0.91 -6.85
C PRO A 86 -12.03 -0.39 -6.17
N CYS A 87 -12.18 -0.47 -4.85
CA CYS A 87 -11.85 -1.69 -4.14
C CYS A 87 -12.78 -2.85 -4.55
N SER A 88 -12.20 -3.93 -5.08
CA SER A 88 -12.93 -5.08 -5.60
C SER A 88 -13.21 -6.18 -4.57
N LEU A 89 -12.73 -6.01 -3.32
CA LEU A 89 -12.95 -7.02 -2.27
C LEU A 89 -14.41 -7.04 -1.81
N PRO A 90 -15.01 -8.22 -1.62
CA PRO A 90 -16.33 -8.35 -1.02
C PRO A 90 -16.39 -7.78 0.41
N PRO A 91 -17.55 -7.28 0.87
CA PRO A 91 -17.67 -6.64 2.19
C PRO A 91 -17.27 -7.52 3.37
N ASP A 92 -17.52 -8.81 3.31
CA ASP A 92 -17.18 -9.83 4.31
C ASP A 92 -15.68 -10.13 4.37
N VAL A 93 -14.96 -9.91 3.26
CA VAL A 93 -13.51 -9.99 3.21
C VAL A 93 -12.86 -8.69 3.66
N ARG A 94 -13.47 -7.53 3.33
CA ARG A 94 -12.96 -6.22 3.74
C ARG A 94 -12.95 -6.03 5.26
N ASN A 95 -13.95 -6.56 5.96
CA ASN A 95 -14.08 -6.43 7.41
C ASN A 95 -14.34 -7.80 8.02
N PHE A 96 -13.34 -8.30 8.69
CA PHE A 96 -13.40 -9.57 9.40
C PHE A 96 -13.56 -9.34 10.91
N LYS A 97 -14.44 -10.08 11.53
CA LYS A 97 -14.55 -10.16 12.98
C LYS A 97 -14.78 -11.62 13.39
N ASN A 98 -13.90 -12.10 14.26
CA ASN A 98 -14.06 -13.43 14.83
C ASN A 98 -15.31 -13.47 15.73
N PRO A 99 -16.16 -14.52 15.65
CA PRO A 99 -17.36 -14.63 16.46
C PRO A 99 -17.15 -14.50 17.98
N ASN A 100 -16.02 -14.94 18.49
CA ASN A 100 -15.66 -14.82 19.92
C ASN A 100 -15.01 -13.47 20.27
N GLY A 101 -14.89 -12.54 19.33
CA GLY A 101 -14.29 -11.22 19.53
C GLY A 101 -12.77 -11.20 19.73
N SER A 102 -12.09 -12.35 19.57
CA SER A 102 -10.65 -12.46 19.78
C SER A 102 -9.80 -11.82 18.68
N ALA A 103 -10.38 -11.56 17.51
CA ALA A 103 -9.70 -10.92 16.40
C ALA A 103 -10.68 -10.10 15.53
N GLU A 104 -10.21 -8.95 15.07
CA GLU A 104 -10.90 -8.09 14.12
C GLU A 104 -9.87 -7.52 13.13
N ALA A 105 -10.27 -7.40 11.87
CA ALA A 105 -9.39 -6.89 10.83
C ALA A 105 -10.19 -6.12 9.77
N SER A 106 -9.53 -5.18 9.11
CA SER A 106 -10.04 -4.57 7.91
C SER A 106 -8.94 -4.46 6.86
N ILE A 107 -9.32 -4.72 5.61
CA ILE A 107 -8.42 -4.67 4.45
C ILE A 107 -9.06 -3.79 3.38
N TYR A 108 -8.25 -2.90 2.81
CA TYR A 108 -8.62 -2.02 1.74
C TYR A 108 -7.58 -2.13 0.62
N ILE A 109 -8.01 -2.60 -0.56
CA ILE A 109 -7.12 -2.81 -1.71
C ILE A 109 -7.69 -2.08 -2.91
N ARG A 110 -6.85 -1.32 -3.61
CA ARG A 110 -7.16 -0.70 -4.90
C ARG A 110 -6.13 -1.14 -5.94
N SER A 111 -6.59 -1.73 -7.01
CA SER A 111 -5.74 -2.07 -8.15
C SER A 111 -5.55 -0.85 -9.05
N GLY A 112 -4.39 -0.75 -9.69
CA GLY A 112 -4.13 0.26 -10.70
C GLY A 112 -4.81 -0.08 -12.03
N GLU A 113 -5.33 0.92 -12.73
CA GLU A 113 -5.75 0.79 -14.12
C GLU A 113 -4.59 0.37 -15.03
N LYS A 114 -4.88 -0.04 -16.27
CA LYS A 114 -3.87 -0.52 -17.21
C LYS A 114 -2.71 0.48 -17.43
N SER A 115 -3.03 1.78 -17.47
CA SER A 115 -2.07 2.90 -17.62
C SER A 115 -1.39 3.33 -16.32
N SER A 116 -1.80 2.80 -15.17
CA SER A 116 -1.21 3.13 -13.88
C SER A 116 0.15 2.48 -13.70
N PRO A 117 1.16 3.15 -13.11
CA PRO A 117 2.39 2.50 -12.64
C PRO A 117 2.12 1.60 -11.44
N ILE A 118 1.03 1.85 -10.70
CA ILE A 118 0.60 1.02 -9.57
C ILE A 118 0.03 -0.31 -10.07
N ASP A 119 0.49 -1.41 -9.51
CA ASP A 119 -0.17 -2.71 -9.62
C ASP A 119 -1.33 -2.78 -8.63
N PHE A 120 -1.04 -2.62 -7.36
CA PHE A 120 -2.05 -2.43 -6.33
C PHE A 120 -1.52 -1.64 -5.13
N PHE A 121 -2.43 -0.97 -4.46
CA PHE A 121 -2.24 -0.31 -3.19
C PHE A 121 -3.06 -1.03 -2.13
N ILE A 122 -2.47 -1.29 -0.97
CA ILE A 122 -3.13 -1.97 0.14
C ILE A 122 -2.97 -1.18 1.44
N GLY A 123 -4.08 -0.99 2.15
CA GLY A 123 -4.11 -0.64 3.54
C GLY A 123 -4.75 -1.76 4.35
N SER A 124 -4.24 -2.02 5.54
CA SER A 124 -4.88 -2.99 6.45
C SER A 124 -4.63 -2.64 7.92
N TRP A 125 -5.56 -3.04 8.76
CA TRP A 125 -5.33 -3.14 10.18
C TRP A 125 -5.86 -4.47 10.72
N VAL A 126 -5.16 -5.02 11.69
CA VAL A 126 -5.51 -6.27 12.37
C VAL A 126 -5.36 -6.05 13.87
N HIS A 127 -6.39 -6.37 14.61
CA HIS A 127 -6.37 -6.47 16.06
C HIS A 127 -6.65 -7.90 16.47
N GLY A 128 -5.82 -8.47 17.32
CA GLY A 128 -6.06 -9.85 17.73
C GLY A 128 -5.18 -10.32 18.86
N LYS A 129 -5.71 -11.28 19.60
CA LYS A 129 -4.99 -11.94 20.68
C LYS A 129 -4.33 -13.21 20.15
N ILE A 130 -3.01 -13.27 20.26
CA ILE A 130 -2.23 -14.45 19.88
C ILE A 130 -2.26 -15.53 20.98
N PRO A 131 -1.90 -16.80 20.70
CA PRO A 131 -1.97 -17.90 21.67
C PRO A 131 -1.16 -17.67 22.96
N THR A 132 -0.12 -16.84 22.90
CA THR A 132 0.68 -16.45 24.10
C THR A 132 -0.06 -15.49 25.05
N GLY A 133 -1.26 -15.04 24.69
CA GLY A 133 -2.07 -14.10 25.46
C GLY A 133 -1.80 -12.62 25.14
N VAL A 134 -0.79 -12.31 24.34
CA VAL A 134 -0.48 -10.94 23.91
C VAL A 134 -1.48 -10.48 22.87
N THR A 135 -1.98 -9.24 23.00
CA THR A 135 -2.78 -8.58 21.97
C THR A 135 -1.85 -7.82 21.03
N LEU A 136 -2.03 -8.04 19.73
CA LEU A 136 -1.30 -7.33 18.69
C LEU A 136 -2.24 -6.40 17.92
N ASN A 137 -1.75 -5.19 17.66
CA ASN A 137 -2.33 -4.27 16.69
C ASN A 137 -1.33 -4.14 15.54
N ILE A 138 -1.73 -4.55 14.36
CA ILE A 138 -0.89 -4.46 13.15
C ILE A 138 -1.57 -3.51 12.20
N THR A 139 -0.84 -2.51 11.72
CA THR A 139 -1.29 -1.58 10.67
C THR A 139 -0.29 -1.58 9.54
N THR A 140 -0.78 -1.68 8.32
CA THR A 140 0.07 -1.74 7.12
C THR A 140 -0.47 -0.81 6.05
N ILE A 141 0.44 -0.10 5.38
CA ILE A 141 0.22 0.61 4.12
C ILE A 141 1.32 0.16 3.19
N SER A 142 0.97 -0.36 2.01
CA SER A 142 1.96 -0.71 1.00
C SER A 142 1.44 -0.40 -0.39
N ALA A 143 2.34 0.06 -1.25
CA ALA A 143 2.08 0.29 -2.66
C ALA A 143 3.05 -0.54 -3.49
N PHE A 144 2.51 -1.33 -4.38
CA PHE A 144 3.24 -2.21 -5.28
C PHE A 144 3.14 -1.68 -6.70
N LEU A 145 4.27 -1.62 -7.38
CA LEU A 145 4.37 -1.11 -8.75
C LEU A 145 4.35 -2.25 -9.76
N LYS A 146 3.86 -1.98 -10.95
CA LYS A 146 3.89 -2.93 -12.08
C LYS A 146 5.30 -3.28 -12.49
N SER A 147 5.45 -4.41 -13.19
CA SER A 147 6.76 -4.88 -13.67
C SER A 147 7.43 -3.96 -14.68
N SER A 148 6.67 -3.08 -15.34
CA SER A 148 7.17 -2.05 -16.25
C SER A 148 7.94 -0.93 -15.51
N THR A 149 7.71 -0.74 -14.22
CA THR A 149 8.33 0.31 -13.41
C THR A 149 9.50 -0.29 -12.63
N LYS A 150 10.68 0.35 -12.65
CA LYS A 150 11.86 -0.09 -11.90
C LYS A 150 11.88 0.42 -10.47
N ALA A 151 11.23 1.56 -10.18
CA ALA A 151 11.20 2.17 -8.86
C ALA A 151 10.84 1.15 -7.75
N PRO A 152 11.36 1.34 -6.53
CA PRO A 152 11.05 0.46 -5.41
C PRO A 152 9.57 0.54 -5.03
N ASN A 153 9.06 -0.47 -4.35
CA ASN A 153 7.75 -0.39 -3.71
C ASN A 153 7.80 0.54 -2.49
N PHE A 154 6.64 0.85 -1.91
CA PHE A 154 6.56 1.58 -0.64
C PHE A 154 5.92 0.71 0.42
N THR A 155 6.42 0.75 1.66
CA THR A 155 5.78 0.08 2.80
C THR A 155 5.97 0.84 4.12
N LEU A 156 4.89 0.92 4.88
CA LEU A 156 4.86 1.28 6.29
C LEU A 156 4.10 0.18 7.03
N GLU A 157 4.75 -0.52 7.94
CA GLU A 157 4.11 -1.52 8.82
C GLU A 157 4.43 -1.22 10.27
N VAL A 158 3.40 -1.27 11.11
CA VAL A 158 3.51 -1.09 12.55
C VAL A 158 2.91 -2.28 13.24
N ILE A 159 3.68 -2.91 14.11
CA ILE A 159 3.25 -4.05 14.93
C ILE A 159 3.36 -3.63 16.39
N GLN A 160 2.24 -3.25 16.99
CA GLN A 160 2.18 -2.85 18.39
C GLN A 160 1.79 -4.02 19.28
N SER A 161 2.58 -4.27 20.32
CA SER A 161 2.36 -5.34 21.30
C SER A 161 1.95 -4.85 22.69
N SER A 162 2.14 -3.57 22.96
CA SER A 162 1.69 -2.88 24.19
C SER A 162 1.54 -1.38 23.94
N PRO A 163 0.96 -0.60 24.86
CA PRO A 163 0.89 0.86 24.72
C PRO A 163 2.25 1.52 24.54
N THR A 164 3.32 0.92 25.07
CA THR A 164 4.69 1.49 25.09
C THR A 164 5.67 0.76 24.17
N SER A 165 5.23 -0.28 23.43
CA SER A 165 6.13 -1.09 22.63
C SER A 165 5.57 -1.42 21.26
N LEU A 166 6.34 -1.12 20.21
CA LEU A 166 6.02 -1.48 18.84
C LEU A 166 7.27 -1.80 18.01
N VAL A 167 7.03 -2.49 16.89
CA VAL A 167 7.98 -2.63 15.79
C VAL A 167 7.50 -1.78 14.62
N LEU A 168 8.40 -0.95 14.08
CA LEU A 168 8.20 -0.14 12.89
C LEU A 168 9.02 -0.72 11.74
N ILE A 169 8.38 -0.86 10.58
CA ILE A 169 9.04 -1.07 9.28
C ILE A 169 8.60 0.07 8.38
N LEU A 170 9.53 0.94 8.02
CA LEU A 170 9.31 2.02 7.06
C LEU A 170 10.40 1.92 6.00
N ASP A 171 10.02 1.66 4.75
CA ASP A 171 10.95 1.27 3.71
C ASP A 171 10.45 1.57 2.30
N LEU A 172 11.39 1.65 1.38
CA LEU A 172 11.20 1.49 -0.05
C LEU A 172 11.79 0.13 -0.48
N PRO A 173 11.03 -0.98 -0.39
CA PRO A 173 11.55 -2.31 -0.71
C PRO A 173 12.04 -2.41 -2.15
N HIS A 174 13.27 -2.88 -2.34
CA HIS A 174 13.88 -3.02 -3.65
C HIS A 174 13.20 -4.12 -4.48
N ARG A 175 13.22 -3.93 -5.80
CA ARG A 175 12.57 -4.83 -6.76
C ARG A 175 13.56 -5.55 -7.67
N THR A 176 14.84 -5.22 -7.55
CA THR A 176 15.93 -5.83 -8.29
C THR A 176 17.09 -6.16 -7.37
N ASP A 177 17.96 -7.05 -7.78
CA ASP A 177 19.17 -7.40 -7.04
C ASP A 177 20.11 -6.18 -7.00
N LEU A 178 20.40 -5.69 -5.80
CA LEU A 178 21.20 -4.48 -5.59
C LEU A 178 22.69 -4.70 -5.87
N VAL A 179 23.18 -5.94 -5.73
CA VAL A 179 24.59 -6.27 -6.00
C VAL A 179 24.87 -6.30 -7.50
N LEU A 180 23.91 -6.84 -8.26
CA LEU A 180 24.01 -6.92 -9.72
C LEU A 180 23.62 -5.60 -10.41
N ASN A 181 22.96 -4.68 -9.70
CA ASN A 181 22.47 -3.42 -10.27
C ASN A 181 22.93 -2.22 -9.42
N PRO A 182 24.24 -1.85 -9.44
CA PRO A 182 24.77 -0.77 -8.63
C PRO A 182 24.19 0.61 -8.95
N ASP A 183 23.77 0.85 -10.19
CA ASP A 183 23.09 2.10 -10.57
C ASP A 183 21.73 2.24 -9.89
N TYR A 184 20.97 1.13 -9.77
CA TYR A 184 19.72 1.11 -9.02
C TYR A 184 19.96 1.40 -7.52
N LEU A 185 20.99 0.78 -6.92
CA LEU A 185 21.38 1.06 -5.53
C LEU A 185 21.71 2.54 -5.33
N LYS A 186 22.48 3.10 -6.26
CA LYS A 186 22.85 4.52 -6.21
C LYS A 186 21.61 5.41 -6.34
N GLU A 187 20.81 5.23 -7.36
CA GLU A 187 19.66 6.08 -7.69
C GLU A 187 18.62 6.12 -6.58
N TYR A 188 18.23 4.94 -6.06
CA TYR A 188 17.08 4.84 -5.16
C TYR A 188 17.44 4.89 -3.68
N TYR A 189 18.71 4.65 -3.28
CA TYR A 189 19.07 4.58 -1.87
C TYR A 189 20.23 5.50 -1.48
N GLN A 190 21.23 5.72 -2.35
CA GLN A 190 22.33 6.60 -2.02
C GLN A 190 21.98 8.07 -2.31
N ASP A 191 21.43 8.36 -3.50
CA ASP A 191 21.10 9.72 -3.92
C ASP A 191 19.82 10.28 -3.23
N THR A 192 19.05 9.44 -2.53
CA THR A 192 17.79 9.81 -1.83
C THR A 192 17.98 10.13 -0.35
N ASN A 193 19.17 9.90 0.20
CA ASN A 193 19.47 10.09 1.62
C ASN A 193 18.52 9.34 2.60
N LEU A 194 17.89 8.25 2.16
CA LEU A 194 16.93 7.48 2.97
C LEU A 194 17.54 6.93 4.27
N ASP A 195 18.82 6.54 4.25
CA ASP A 195 19.50 6.03 5.45
C ASP A 195 19.60 7.07 6.57
N SER A 196 19.55 8.37 6.26
CA SER A 196 19.59 9.43 7.27
C SER A 196 18.41 9.39 8.23
N TYR A 197 17.23 8.97 7.76
CA TYR A 197 16.06 8.79 8.62
C TYR A 197 16.30 7.68 9.63
N ARG A 198 16.78 6.51 9.17
CA ARG A 198 17.14 5.41 10.06
C ARG A 198 18.19 5.83 11.09
N GLN A 199 19.24 6.56 10.68
CA GLN A 199 20.28 7.08 11.56
C GLN A 199 19.72 8.07 12.60
N SER A 200 18.75 8.91 12.23
CA SER A 200 18.12 9.84 13.15
C SER A 200 17.25 9.13 14.20
N PHE A 201 16.47 8.13 13.79
CA PHE A 201 15.68 7.32 14.71
C PHE A 201 16.54 6.59 15.75
N LEU A 202 17.68 6.05 15.35
CA LEU A 202 18.57 5.31 16.25
C LEU A 202 19.22 6.19 17.34
N LYS A 203 19.09 7.51 17.25
CA LYS A 203 19.54 8.44 18.30
C LYS A 203 18.48 8.70 19.37
N LEU A 204 17.23 8.28 19.12
CA LEU A 204 16.13 8.51 20.05
C LEU A 204 16.15 7.50 21.19
N PRO A 205 15.83 7.94 22.43
CA PRO A 205 15.69 7.03 23.55
C PRO A 205 14.66 5.93 23.28
N GLY A 206 14.96 4.70 23.70
CA GLY A 206 14.07 3.56 23.53
C GLY A 206 13.98 2.99 22.13
N VAL A 207 14.66 3.59 21.11
CA VAL A 207 14.69 3.10 19.73
C VAL A 207 15.90 2.23 19.48
N LYS A 208 15.69 1.04 18.92
CA LYS A 208 16.74 0.05 18.62
C LYS A 208 16.51 -0.60 17.26
N PRO A 209 17.58 -1.04 16.57
CA PRO A 209 17.42 -1.88 15.40
C PRO A 209 16.63 -3.14 15.74
N TYR A 210 15.72 -3.53 14.86
CA TYR A 210 14.97 -4.78 15.00
C TYR A 210 15.35 -5.75 13.89
N VAL A 211 15.78 -6.93 14.27
CA VAL A 211 16.04 -8.03 13.32
C VAL A 211 14.82 -8.94 13.30
N SER A 212 14.09 -8.94 12.21
CA SER A 212 12.93 -9.82 12.04
C SER A 212 13.35 -11.29 12.13
N PRO A 213 12.59 -12.14 12.85
CA PRO A 213 12.80 -13.59 12.82
C PRO A 213 12.44 -14.20 11.45
N SER A 214 11.65 -13.51 10.63
CA SER A 214 11.31 -13.94 9.28
C SER A 214 12.48 -13.73 8.33
N LEU A 215 12.95 -14.82 7.72
CA LEU A 215 13.95 -14.76 6.63
C LEU A 215 13.44 -13.91 5.46
N PHE A 216 12.17 -14.09 5.09
CA PHE A 216 11.54 -13.34 4.02
C PHE A 216 11.67 -11.83 4.25
N VAL A 217 11.24 -11.32 5.41
CA VAL A 217 11.35 -9.89 5.73
C VAL A 217 12.80 -9.41 5.61
N ARG A 218 13.77 -10.18 6.11
CA ARG A 218 15.19 -9.84 6.04
C ARG A 218 15.76 -9.80 4.62
N CYS A 219 15.14 -10.53 3.68
CA CYS A 219 15.55 -10.53 2.27
C CYS A 219 14.91 -9.42 1.45
N VAL A 220 13.72 -8.95 1.82
CA VAL A 220 12.96 -7.97 1.01
C VAL A 220 13.16 -6.53 1.45
N VAL A 221 13.59 -6.28 2.70
CA VAL A 221 13.87 -4.93 3.17
C VAL A 221 15.10 -4.35 2.49
N SER A 222 15.07 -3.06 2.19
CA SER A 222 16.19 -2.35 1.58
C SER A 222 17.34 -2.12 2.59
N PRO A 223 18.55 -1.81 2.13
CA PRO A 223 19.65 -1.42 3.01
C PRO A 223 19.37 -0.17 3.83
N ALA A 224 18.51 0.72 3.34
CA ALA A 224 18.12 1.98 3.99
C ALA A 224 16.84 1.84 4.86
N ALA A 225 16.27 0.64 4.96
CA ALA A 225 15.04 0.39 5.71
C ALA A 225 15.16 0.79 7.18
N SER A 226 14.16 1.51 7.68
CA SER A 226 13.96 1.72 9.11
C SER A 226 13.19 0.55 9.71
N VAL A 227 13.90 -0.52 10.10
CA VAL A 227 13.35 -1.68 10.79
C VAL A 227 13.74 -1.58 12.25
N LEU A 228 12.80 -1.08 13.07
CA LEU A 228 13.10 -0.59 14.41
C LEU A 228 12.15 -1.21 15.44
N LYS A 229 12.66 -1.46 16.63
CA LYS A 229 11.87 -1.66 17.83
C LYS A 229 11.88 -0.37 18.65
N ILE A 230 10.71 0.09 19.04
CA ILE A 230 10.53 1.24 19.92
C ILE A 230 9.95 0.71 21.22
N ASP A 231 10.71 0.85 22.30
CA ASP A 231 10.35 0.46 23.66
C ASP A 231 10.59 1.66 24.58
N VAL A 232 9.55 2.23 25.11
CA VAL A 232 9.58 3.41 25.99
C VAL A 232 8.92 3.09 27.33
N GLU A 233 9.09 3.98 28.33
CA GLU A 233 8.52 3.78 29.65
C GLU A 233 7.05 4.23 29.69
N GLU A 234 6.70 5.32 28.97
CA GLU A 234 5.38 5.93 28.98
C GLU A 234 4.80 6.03 27.56
N GLU A 235 3.48 5.95 27.45
CA GLU A 235 2.77 6.02 26.16
C GLU A 235 2.96 7.39 25.50
N GLU A 236 3.04 8.46 26.27
CA GLU A 236 3.28 9.82 25.81
C GLU A 236 4.59 9.93 25.03
N GLN A 237 5.65 9.28 25.50
CA GLN A 237 6.95 9.24 24.79
C GLN A 237 6.83 8.55 23.42
N LEU A 238 6.03 7.48 23.35
CA LEU A 238 5.77 6.81 22.06
C LEU A 238 5.02 7.74 21.10
N GLU A 239 4.03 8.47 21.59
CA GLU A 239 3.26 9.44 20.78
C GLU A 239 4.13 10.63 20.33
N GLU A 240 5.08 11.09 21.15
CA GLU A 240 6.05 12.12 20.77
C GLU A 240 6.97 11.64 19.65
N ILE A 241 7.57 10.45 19.82
CA ILE A 241 8.40 9.84 18.75
C ILE A 241 7.60 9.72 17.46
N TRP A 242 6.35 9.32 17.56
CA TRP A 242 5.48 9.17 16.40
C TRP A 242 5.18 10.50 15.71
N ARG A 243 4.76 11.50 16.47
CA ARG A 243 4.38 12.83 15.97
C ARG A 243 5.56 13.59 15.40
N ASP A 244 6.70 13.59 16.12
CA ASP A 244 7.80 14.50 15.83
C ASP A 244 8.88 13.87 14.92
N HIS A 245 8.90 12.53 14.80
CA HIS A 245 9.91 11.83 14.01
C HIS A 245 9.33 10.88 12.96
N VAL A 246 8.49 9.90 13.36
CA VAL A 246 8.00 8.89 12.42
C VAL A 246 7.05 9.48 11.39
N GLY A 247 6.11 10.32 11.82
CA GLY A 247 5.13 10.95 10.93
C GLY A 247 5.77 11.80 9.83
N PRO A 248 6.65 12.77 10.17
CA PRO A 248 7.39 13.54 9.18
C PRO A 248 8.20 12.66 8.24
N ALA A 249 9.01 11.73 8.76
CA ALA A 249 9.83 10.84 7.94
C ALA A 249 8.99 9.98 6.97
N ALA A 250 7.87 9.44 7.43
CA ALA A 250 6.98 8.64 6.56
C ALA A 250 6.40 9.46 5.40
N LYS A 251 6.02 10.72 5.66
CA LYS A 251 5.54 11.65 4.62
C LYS A 251 6.64 12.02 3.62
N GLU A 252 7.84 12.28 4.11
CA GLU A 252 8.99 12.62 3.26
C GLU A 252 9.41 11.42 2.40
N ILE A 253 9.50 10.21 2.97
CA ILE A 253 9.83 8.98 2.23
C ILE A 253 8.76 8.68 1.17
N LEU A 254 7.48 8.89 1.48
CA LEU A 254 6.39 8.78 0.50
C LEU A 254 6.55 9.83 -0.62
N GLY A 255 6.97 11.05 -0.29
CA GLY A 255 7.30 12.10 -1.27
C GLY A 255 8.43 11.69 -2.21
N VAL A 256 9.53 11.17 -1.66
CA VAL A 256 10.66 10.63 -2.46
C VAL A 256 10.18 9.51 -3.39
N TRP A 257 9.33 8.61 -2.89
CA TRP A 257 8.77 7.54 -3.70
C TRP A 257 7.94 8.07 -4.88
N PHE A 258 7.08 9.07 -4.66
CA PHE A 258 6.32 9.72 -5.75
C PHE A 258 7.22 10.37 -6.81
N GLU A 259 8.27 11.05 -6.39
CA GLU A 259 9.22 11.68 -7.33
C GLU A 259 9.93 10.64 -8.21
N ARG A 260 10.30 9.49 -7.63
CA ARG A 260 10.96 8.42 -8.38
C ARG A 260 10.03 7.74 -9.37
N CYS A 261 8.78 7.46 -8.97
CA CYS A 261 7.77 6.94 -9.89
C CYS A 261 7.49 7.89 -11.07
N ALA A 262 7.44 9.21 -10.83
CA ALA A 262 7.20 10.20 -11.87
C ALA A 262 8.36 10.32 -12.88
N ARG A 263 9.61 10.20 -12.41
CA ARG A 263 10.80 10.25 -13.30
C ARG A 263 10.82 9.09 -14.29
N GLU A 264 10.47 7.88 -13.85
CA GLU A 264 10.43 6.72 -14.73
C GLU A 264 9.40 6.87 -15.85
N GLU A 265 8.23 7.46 -15.56
CA GLU A 265 7.23 7.75 -16.59
C GLU A 265 7.76 8.70 -17.66
N ASP A 266 8.56 9.71 -17.27
CA ASP A 266 9.13 10.67 -18.21
C ASP A 266 10.28 10.07 -19.02
N ASP A 267 11.11 9.22 -18.43
CA ASP A 267 12.21 8.54 -19.10
C ASP A 267 11.72 7.45 -20.07
N GLU A 268 10.69 6.68 -19.71
CA GLU A 268 10.04 5.75 -20.64
C GLU A 268 9.40 6.49 -21.82
N LYS A 269 8.72 7.61 -21.56
CA LYS A 269 8.16 8.45 -22.64
C LYS A 269 9.22 9.05 -23.55
N ARG A 270 10.42 9.34 -23.02
CA ARG A 270 11.56 9.84 -23.81
C ARG A 270 12.27 8.73 -24.57
N ALA A 271 12.35 7.52 -24.02
CA ALA A 271 12.98 6.36 -24.66
C ALA A 271 12.13 5.76 -25.78
N MET A 272 10.80 5.97 -25.76
CA MET A 272 9.91 5.58 -26.84
C MET A 272 10.04 6.56 -28.00
N GLY A 273 10.47 6.06 -29.15
CA GLY A 273 10.48 6.82 -30.40
C GLY A 273 9.07 7.29 -30.79
N GLU A 274 9.00 8.38 -31.57
CA GLU A 274 7.73 8.98 -32.00
C GLU A 274 6.79 7.99 -32.74
N GLU A 275 7.35 7.01 -33.43
CA GLU A 275 6.61 5.93 -34.11
C GLU A 275 5.97 4.94 -33.14
N GLU A 276 6.69 4.54 -32.09
CA GLU A 276 6.16 3.65 -31.04
C GLU A 276 5.04 4.32 -30.23
N ARG A 277 5.16 5.62 -29.95
CA ARG A 277 4.10 6.41 -29.29
C ARG A 277 2.84 6.45 -30.13
N MET A 278 2.96 6.68 -31.45
CA MET A 278 1.81 6.69 -32.34
C MET A 278 1.17 5.31 -32.51
N GLU A 279 1.94 4.24 -32.43
CA GLU A 279 1.43 2.87 -32.52
C GLU A 279 0.70 2.44 -31.24
N LEU A 280 1.19 2.81 -30.06
CA LEU A 280 0.50 2.64 -28.78
C LEU A 280 -0.80 3.44 -28.71
N GLU A 281 -0.79 4.70 -29.12
CA GLU A 281 -1.99 5.52 -29.20
C GLU A 281 -3.03 4.99 -30.22
N ARG A 282 -2.60 4.34 -31.29
CA ARG A 282 -3.50 3.68 -32.24
C ARG A 282 -4.12 2.41 -31.65
N ARG A 283 -3.36 1.63 -30.89
CA ARG A 283 -3.86 0.44 -30.19
C ARG A 283 -4.87 0.79 -29.12
N ASP A 284 -4.62 1.83 -28.31
CA ASP A 284 -5.53 2.27 -27.26
C ASP A 284 -6.85 2.85 -27.80
N LYS A 285 -6.86 3.39 -29.02
CA LYS A 285 -8.09 3.88 -29.71
C LYS A 285 -8.87 2.77 -30.43
N SER A 286 -8.33 1.57 -30.53
CA SER A 286 -8.95 0.43 -31.22
C SER A 286 -9.67 -0.55 -30.29
N PHE A 287 -9.70 -0.27 -28.98
CA PHE A 287 -10.44 -0.98 -27.94
C PHE A 287 -11.49 -0.07 -27.29
#